data_295a5988a28a03cdd38060e3ea9b654f
#
_entry.id   295a5988a28a03cdd38060e3ea9b654f
#
_cell.length_a   1.000
_cell.length_b   1.000
_cell.length_c   1.000
_cell.angle_alpha   90.00
_cell.angle_beta   90.00
_cell.angle_gamma   90.00
#
_symmetry.space_group_name_H-M   'P 1'
#
loop_
_entity.id
_entity.type
_entity.pdbx_description
1 polymer ?
#
loop_
_entity_poly.entity_id
_entity_poly.type
_entity_poly.pdbx_seq_one_letter_code
_entity_poly.pdbx_strand_id
1 'polypeptide(L)'
;MKSAALFFSFLFAAIVLSFGLEGAEVDPKFKQGEELLDAWHIAQAEELAAKSVRESPKSAPALEFDGRVKFYQGRYQEAVKSFDQALAIDSQNQRRQGWKLLAQQTQDVIKTLRRYESPHFVLFADEKRDGILAPYALETLEKSYQAIGTELGFYPKEKVRVEIAPDAPAFNAISTLSLRDIEETGAVGICKFNKLMIISPRALSFGYRWVDSLSHEYLHYVIVALSNNQAPIWLHEGMARFYETRWRKPVPPKDAAEDYLTPANQTLLVQALEKNQFVGFKNMEPSLIHLETPEQVQLAYAEAASAIDFINQNKGQAGMREMLTTLTERSTPEAIEKVFGMSFESFESRWKDFLKGKGLKGIEGSRVRKLKIKTDQREDEEIVELKEIQSAVARQRTHLGDQILGKGRAEAAAREYQRALQASPHSPVILNKLARVLIQMNRYDEARAPLKKALDVDPDSASTYVQLGRVHHAAKNYQEARSVLEEAVQINPFNPLVYRLLVDVYTAVGDPEKTKQAKVTLDRLTTAK
;
A
#
# COMPACT_ATOMS: atom_id res chain seq x y z
N MET A 1 34.58 -17.02 -18.44
CA MET A 1 33.90 -18.06 -17.64
C MET A 1 34.51 -18.06 -16.24
N LYS A 2 33.96 -17.29 -15.30
CA LYS A 2 34.15 -17.36 -13.82
C LYS A 2 33.54 -16.05 -13.24
N SER A 3 32.20 -15.92 -13.23
CA SER A 3 31.51 -14.87 -12.46
C SER A 3 30.01 -15.16 -12.28
N ALA A 4 29.59 -16.43 -12.35
CA ALA A 4 28.16 -16.80 -12.24
C ALA A 4 27.80 -17.53 -10.93
N ALA A 5 28.75 -17.65 -9.98
CA ALA A 5 28.57 -18.52 -8.80
C ALA A 5 28.32 -17.77 -7.46
N LEU A 6 28.28 -16.42 -7.45
CA LEU A 6 28.09 -15.65 -6.20
C LEU A 6 26.72 -14.99 -6.07
N PHE A 7 25.85 -15.05 -7.09
CA PHE A 7 24.51 -14.46 -7.05
C PHE A 7 23.41 -15.37 -6.48
N PHE A 8 23.70 -16.66 -6.28
CA PHE A 8 22.70 -17.65 -5.83
C PHE A 8 22.56 -17.79 -4.31
N SER A 9 23.49 -17.25 -3.52
CA SER A 9 23.50 -17.48 -2.06
C SER A 9 22.59 -16.54 -1.26
N PHE A 10 22.23 -15.36 -1.76
CA PHE A 10 21.37 -14.43 -1.02
C PHE A 10 19.86 -14.61 -1.31
N LEU A 11 19.51 -15.19 -2.46
CA LEU A 11 18.11 -15.55 -2.78
C LEU A 11 17.60 -16.69 -1.89
N PHE A 12 18.51 -17.56 -1.44
CA PHE A 12 18.17 -18.71 -0.57
C PHE A 12 17.82 -18.32 0.87
N ALA A 13 18.33 -17.19 1.39
CA ALA A 13 18.10 -16.82 2.80
C ALA A 13 16.72 -16.20 3.07
N ALA A 14 16.19 -15.39 2.14
CA ALA A 14 14.85 -14.83 2.27
C ALA A 14 13.76 -15.87 1.95
N ILE A 15 14.01 -16.73 0.96
CA ILE A 15 13.17 -17.89 0.63
C ILE A 15 13.17 -18.92 1.77
N VAL A 16 14.30 -19.14 2.44
CA VAL A 16 14.41 -20.10 3.56
C VAL A 16 13.60 -19.63 4.79
N LEU A 17 13.45 -18.32 5.04
CA LEU A 17 12.60 -17.85 6.16
C LEU A 17 11.10 -18.03 5.89
N SER A 18 10.62 -17.79 4.69
CA SER A 18 9.21 -18.06 4.32
C SER A 18 8.94 -19.56 4.13
N PHE A 19 9.84 -20.30 3.50
CA PHE A 19 9.74 -21.77 3.39
C PHE A 19 9.92 -22.49 4.74
N GLY A 20 10.69 -21.96 5.65
CA GLY A 20 10.85 -22.51 7.00
C GLY A 20 9.59 -22.39 7.85
N LEU A 21 8.69 -21.44 7.55
CA LEU A 21 7.42 -21.27 8.27
C LEU A 21 6.26 -22.06 7.63
N GLU A 22 6.23 -22.22 6.32
CA GLU A 22 5.11 -22.77 5.55
C GLU A 22 5.37 -24.19 4.99
N GLY A 23 6.60 -24.62 4.81
CA GLY A 23 6.96 -25.87 4.10
C GLY A 23 7.28 -27.09 4.96
N ALA A 24 7.26 -27.01 6.30
CA ALA A 24 7.53 -28.14 7.16
C ALA A 24 6.25 -28.93 7.45
N GLU A 25 6.36 -30.26 7.43
CA GLU A 25 5.25 -31.18 7.70
C GLU A 25 4.56 -30.87 9.04
N VAL A 26 3.31 -30.46 8.96
CA VAL A 26 2.47 -30.17 10.13
C VAL A 26 2.07 -31.51 10.76
N ASP A 27 2.16 -31.62 12.08
CA ASP A 27 1.62 -32.78 12.79
C ASP A 27 0.12 -32.93 12.43
N PRO A 28 -0.30 -34.09 11.86
CA PRO A 28 -1.69 -34.29 11.42
C PRO A 28 -2.75 -33.98 12.49
N LYS A 29 -2.38 -34.05 13.77
CA LYS A 29 -3.26 -33.69 14.90
C LYS A 29 -3.60 -32.21 14.95
N PHE A 30 -2.78 -31.34 14.33
CA PHE A 30 -2.97 -29.90 14.30
C PHE A 30 -3.42 -29.36 12.95
N LYS A 31 -3.77 -30.24 11.98
CA LYS A 31 -4.29 -29.81 10.67
C LYS A 31 -5.51 -28.90 10.81
N GLN A 32 -6.46 -29.25 11.66
CA GLN A 32 -7.61 -28.39 11.98
C GLN A 32 -7.16 -27.04 12.58
N GLY A 33 -6.13 -27.03 13.41
CA GLY A 33 -5.57 -25.81 13.98
C GLY A 33 -4.95 -24.89 12.94
N GLU A 34 -4.25 -25.45 11.93
CA GLU A 34 -3.75 -24.69 10.80
C GLU A 34 -4.90 -24.04 10.00
N GLU A 35 -5.92 -24.81 9.64
CA GLU A 35 -7.10 -24.32 8.92
C GLU A 35 -7.80 -23.18 9.68
N LEU A 36 -7.88 -23.26 11.01
CA LEU A 36 -8.44 -22.19 11.85
C LEU A 36 -7.57 -20.93 11.85
N LEU A 37 -6.23 -21.08 11.90
CA LEU A 37 -5.31 -19.93 11.83
C LEU A 37 -5.30 -19.30 10.44
N ASP A 38 -5.33 -20.10 9.38
CA ASP A 38 -5.35 -19.62 8.00
C ASP A 38 -6.64 -18.83 7.69
N ALA A 39 -7.77 -19.28 8.22
CA ALA A 39 -9.08 -18.60 8.11
C ALA A 39 -9.28 -17.50 9.17
N TRP A 40 -8.32 -17.26 10.04
CA TRP A 40 -8.37 -16.33 11.18
C TRP A 40 -9.53 -16.55 12.15
N HIS A 41 -9.94 -17.80 12.33
CA HIS A 41 -10.88 -18.20 13.37
C HIS A 41 -10.18 -18.28 14.74
N ILE A 42 -9.65 -17.16 15.20
CA ILE A 42 -8.69 -17.07 16.30
C ILE A 42 -9.27 -17.57 17.63
N ALA A 43 -10.54 -17.28 17.92
CA ALA A 43 -11.20 -17.76 19.13
C ALA A 43 -11.27 -19.31 19.19
N GLN A 44 -11.62 -19.95 18.06
CA GLN A 44 -11.67 -21.41 17.95
C GLN A 44 -10.26 -22.02 18.00
N ALA A 45 -9.28 -21.37 17.38
CA ALA A 45 -7.88 -21.77 17.46
C ALA A 45 -7.35 -21.69 18.90
N GLU A 46 -7.73 -20.66 19.68
CA GLU A 46 -7.36 -20.52 21.09
C GLU A 46 -7.96 -21.63 21.97
N GLU A 47 -9.24 -21.95 21.78
CA GLU A 47 -9.87 -23.06 22.50
C GLU A 47 -9.17 -24.39 22.21
N LEU A 48 -8.85 -24.66 20.93
CA LEU A 48 -8.14 -25.88 20.52
C LEU A 48 -6.72 -25.91 21.10
N ALA A 49 -5.98 -24.81 21.07
CA ALA A 49 -4.65 -24.69 21.64
C ALA A 49 -4.65 -24.93 23.15
N ALA A 50 -5.56 -24.26 23.88
CA ALA A 50 -5.70 -24.42 25.32
C ALA A 50 -6.05 -25.85 25.73
N LYS A 51 -6.93 -26.51 24.95
CA LYS A 51 -7.26 -27.93 25.15
C LYS A 51 -6.04 -28.83 24.93
N SER A 52 -5.32 -28.62 23.79
CA SER A 52 -4.17 -29.43 23.42
C SER A 52 -3.03 -29.36 24.44
N VAL A 53 -2.77 -28.16 24.98
CA VAL A 53 -1.74 -27.97 26.01
C VAL A 53 -2.17 -28.60 27.35
N ARG A 54 -3.47 -28.56 27.72
CA ARG A 54 -3.95 -29.22 28.92
C ARG A 54 -3.83 -30.74 28.84
N GLU A 55 -4.19 -31.32 27.70
CA GLU A 55 -4.14 -32.78 27.46
C GLU A 55 -2.70 -33.29 27.33
N SER A 56 -1.80 -32.46 26.78
CA SER A 56 -0.42 -32.84 26.51
C SER A 56 0.57 -31.68 26.80
N PRO A 57 0.83 -31.33 28.07
CA PRO A 57 1.62 -30.15 28.44
C PRO A 57 3.11 -30.24 28.07
N LYS A 58 3.59 -31.43 27.71
CA LYS A 58 4.97 -31.68 27.23
C LYS A 58 5.00 -32.02 25.73
N SER A 59 3.98 -31.66 24.97
CA SER A 59 3.96 -31.83 23.53
C SER A 59 4.52 -30.61 22.84
N ALA A 60 5.68 -30.74 22.17
CA ALA A 60 6.28 -29.63 21.42
C ALA A 60 5.36 -29.09 20.31
N PRO A 61 4.61 -29.91 19.52
CA PRO A 61 3.61 -29.41 18.58
C PRO A 61 2.44 -28.63 19.25
N ALA A 62 1.96 -29.07 20.42
CA ALA A 62 0.88 -28.36 21.12
C ALA A 62 1.34 -26.98 21.60
N LEU A 63 2.56 -26.89 22.14
CA LEU A 63 3.17 -25.63 22.59
C LEU A 63 3.50 -24.71 21.40
N GLU A 64 3.93 -25.26 20.26
CA GLU A 64 4.12 -24.50 19.01
C GLU A 64 2.79 -23.89 18.53
N PHE A 65 1.73 -24.68 18.48
CA PHE A 65 0.41 -24.22 18.06
C PHE A 65 -0.12 -23.12 19.01
N ASP A 66 0.01 -23.31 20.32
CA ASP A 66 -0.32 -22.29 21.33
C ASP A 66 0.48 -21.00 21.13
N GLY A 67 1.78 -21.12 20.83
CA GLY A 67 2.63 -19.97 20.52
C GLY A 67 2.16 -19.20 19.28
N ARG A 68 1.77 -19.91 18.23
CA ARG A 68 1.23 -19.30 17.00
C ARG A 68 -0.10 -18.61 17.24
N VAL A 69 -1.03 -19.22 17.96
CA VAL A 69 -2.30 -18.58 18.34
C VAL A 69 -2.04 -17.26 19.08
N LYS A 70 -1.15 -17.27 20.06
CA LYS A 70 -0.76 -16.06 20.81
C LYS A 70 -0.14 -15.01 19.91
N PHE A 71 0.67 -15.42 18.91
CA PHE A 71 1.24 -14.51 17.92
C PHE A 71 0.15 -13.81 17.09
N TYR A 72 -0.84 -14.55 16.60
CA TYR A 72 -1.97 -14.01 15.85
C TYR A 72 -2.87 -13.09 16.71
N GLN A 73 -2.87 -13.27 18.02
CA GLN A 73 -3.54 -12.38 18.98
C GLN A 73 -2.71 -11.11 19.31
N GLY A 74 -1.46 -11.00 18.81
CA GLY A 74 -0.55 -9.93 19.18
C GLY A 74 0.06 -10.04 20.58
N ARG A 75 -0.04 -11.21 21.22
CA ARG A 75 0.52 -11.55 22.53
C ARG A 75 1.95 -12.08 22.38
N TYR A 76 2.82 -11.29 21.73
CA TYR A 76 4.13 -11.73 21.27
C TYR A 76 5.04 -12.26 22.37
N GLN A 77 5.05 -11.62 23.56
CA GLN A 77 5.84 -12.09 24.70
C GLN A 77 5.43 -13.48 25.16
N GLU A 78 4.13 -13.77 25.15
CA GLU A 78 3.60 -15.06 25.52
C GLU A 78 3.86 -16.09 24.43
N ALA A 79 3.78 -15.69 23.17
CA ALA A 79 4.16 -16.54 22.04
C ALA A 79 5.64 -17.00 22.13
N VAL A 80 6.58 -16.08 22.42
CA VAL A 80 7.98 -16.43 22.63
C VAL A 80 8.14 -17.47 23.74
N LYS A 81 7.44 -17.31 24.87
CA LYS A 81 7.50 -18.29 25.98
C LYS A 81 6.99 -19.68 25.54
N SER A 82 5.91 -19.76 24.76
CA SER A 82 5.39 -21.04 24.28
C SER A 82 6.36 -21.70 23.29
N PHE A 83 6.99 -20.92 22.40
CA PHE A 83 8.06 -21.42 21.50
C PHE A 83 9.31 -21.86 22.26
N ASP A 84 9.73 -21.15 23.32
CA ASP A 84 10.83 -21.57 24.17
C ASP A 84 10.57 -22.92 24.84
N GLN A 85 9.36 -23.13 25.34
CA GLN A 85 8.96 -24.41 25.94
C GLN A 85 8.95 -25.54 24.88
N ALA A 86 8.46 -25.25 23.67
CA ALA A 86 8.47 -26.23 22.58
C ALA A 86 9.88 -26.61 22.14
N LEU A 87 10.80 -25.64 22.05
CA LEU A 87 12.20 -25.84 21.69
C LEU A 87 13.03 -26.50 22.81
N ALA A 88 12.62 -26.38 24.07
CA ALA A 88 13.24 -27.13 25.17
C ALA A 88 13.01 -28.65 25.04
N ILE A 89 11.94 -29.07 24.33
CA ILE A 89 11.63 -30.47 24.05
C ILE A 89 12.29 -30.95 22.76
N ASP A 90 12.29 -30.09 21.71
CA ASP A 90 12.84 -30.40 20.39
C ASP A 90 13.60 -29.18 19.86
N SER A 91 14.87 -29.07 20.27
CA SER A 91 15.73 -27.89 20.02
C SER A 91 16.14 -27.72 18.56
N GLN A 92 16.09 -28.78 17.74
CA GLN A 92 16.58 -28.77 16.37
C GLN A 92 15.50 -28.43 15.33
N ASN A 93 14.27 -28.22 15.74
CA ASN A 93 13.17 -27.94 14.82
C ASN A 93 13.26 -26.52 14.25
N GLN A 94 13.63 -26.43 12.99
CA GLN A 94 13.85 -25.16 12.29
C GLN A 94 12.59 -24.29 12.20
N ARG A 95 11.42 -24.92 12.01
CA ARG A 95 10.12 -24.21 11.96
C ARG A 95 9.84 -23.48 13.28
N ARG A 96 10.03 -24.16 14.42
CA ARG A 96 9.84 -23.55 15.75
C ARG A 96 10.84 -22.45 16.03
N GLN A 97 12.11 -22.64 15.60
CA GLN A 97 13.14 -21.60 15.68
C GLN A 97 12.75 -20.36 14.86
N GLY A 98 12.21 -20.56 13.64
CA GLY A 98 11.73 -19.49 12.78
C GLY A 98 10.56 -18.71 13.41
N TRP A 99 9.55 -19.41 13.93
CA TRP A 99 8.42 -18.78 14.64
C TRP A 99 8.85 -18.02 15.89
N LYS A 100 9.75 -18.58 16.70
CA LYS A 100 10.32 -17.90 17.86
C LYS A 100 11.02 -16.62 17.44
N LEU A 101 11.90 -16.69 16.42
CA LEU A 101 12.63 -15.54 15.90
C LEU A 101 11.69 -14.45 15.43
N LEU A 102 10.68 -14.78 14.63
CA LEU A 102 9.67 -13.84 14.16
C LEU A 102 8.92 -13.19 15.34
N ALA A 103 8.46 -13.99 16.30
CA ALA A 103 7.77 -13.47 17.48
C ALA A 103 8.63 -12.53 18.31
N GLN A 104 9.93 -12.86 18.48
CA GLN A 104 10.88 -12.05 19.21
C GLN A 104 11.20 -10.74 18.50
N GLN A 105 11.46 -10.78 17.20
CA GLN A 105 11.69 -9.58 16.38
C GLN A 105 10.46 -8.66 16.37
N THR A 106 9.27 -9.24 16.20
CA THR A 106 8.02 -8.48 16.27
C THR A 106 7.83 -7.83 17.64
N GLN A 107 8.05 -8.57 18.73
CA GLN A 107 8.00 -8.05 20.09
C GLN A 107 8.97 -6.88 20.29
N ASP A 108 10.21 -7.01 19.78
CA ASP A 108 11.24 -5.99 19.92
C ASP A 108 10.88 -4.68 19.22
N VAL A 109 10.20 -4.76 18.07
CA VAL A 109 9.64 -3.58 17.40
C VAL A 109 8.47 -3.01 18.19
N ILE A 110 7.46 -3.84 18.49
CA ILE A 110 6.18 -3.38 19.07
C ILE A 110 6.35 -2.74 20.46
N LYS A 111 7.29 -3.23 21.28
CA LYS A 111 7.56 -2.63 22.60
C LYS A 111 8.04 -1.17 22.55
N THR A 112 8.52 -0.70 21.37
CA THR A 112 8.94 0.69 21.15
C THR A 112 7.81 1.58 20.65
N LEU A 113 6.68 1.00 20.25
CA LEU A 113 5.55 1.71 19.66
C LEU A 113 4.52 2.06 20.73
N ARG A 114 3.89 3.22 20.54
CA ARG A 114 2.74 3.65 21.33
C ARG A 114 1.45 3.07 20.76
N ARG A 115 0.56 2.67 21.66
CA ARG A 115 -0.79 2.20 21.35
C ARG A 115 -1.78 3.37 21.28
N TYR A 116 -2.56 3.41 20.20
CA TYR A 116 -3.68 4.30 19.96
C TYR A 116 -4.92 3.47 19.66
N GLU A 117 -6.11 4.00 19.94
CA GLU A 117 -7.36 3.26 19.72
C GLU A 117 -8.46 4.13 19.13
N SER A 118 -9.34 3.46 18.39
CA SER A 118 -10.66 3.92 17.98
C SER A 118 -11.71 2.85 18.31
N PRO A 119 -13.00 3.05 17.99
CA PRO A 119 -14.03 2.05 18.25
C PRO A 119 -13.70 0.66 17.70
N HIS A 120 -13.15 0.56 16.45
CA HIS A 120 -12.97 -0.70 15.76
C HIS A 120 -11.50 -1.06 15.50
N PHE A 121 -10.54 -0.20 15.86
CA PHE A 121 -9.12 -0.44 15.58
C PHE A 121 -8.22 -0.20 16.79
N VAL A 122 -7.11 -0.95 16.83
CA VAL A 122 -5.98 -0.74 17.73
C VAL A 122 -4.74 -0.51 16.89
N LEU A 123 -4.17 0.68 16.95
CA LEU A 123 -3.03 1.12 16.15
C LEU A 123 -1.77 1.20 17.01
N PHE A 124 -0.65 0.71 16.48
CA PHE A 124 0.68 0.87 17.05
C PHE A 124 1.57 1.67 16.10
N ALA A 125 2.18 2.75 16.60
CA ALA A 125 3.07 3.61 15.83
C ALA A 125 4.13 4.26 16.74
N ASP A 126 5.29 4.63 16.19
CA ASP A 126 6.33 5.36 16.93
C ASP A 126 5.81 6.76 17.32
N GLU A 127 5.68 7.03 18.62
CA GLU A 127 5.10 8.29 19.10
C GLU A 127 5.90 9.52 18.65
N LYS A 128 7.23 9.41 18.67
CA LYS A 128 8.12 10.55 18.38
C LYS A 128 8.24 10.80 16.89
N ARG A 129 8.39 9.73 16.11
CA ARG A 129 8.61 9.81 14.66
C ARG A 129 7.31 9.92 13.87
N ASP A 130 6.31 9.12 14.23
CA ASP A 130 5.12 8.85 13.43
C ASP A 130 3.80 9.14 14.16
N GLY A 131 3.85 9.70 15.38
CA GLY A 131 2.65 9.99 16.17
C GLY A 131 1.67 10.97 15.52
N ILE A 132 2.13 11.73 14.51
CA ILE A 132 1.25 12.57 13.68
C ILE A 132 0.36 11.76 12.75
N LEU A 133 0.71 10.50 12.44
CA LEU A 133 -0.06 9.62 11.55
C LEU A 133 -1.32 9.08 12.22
N ALA A 134 -1.27 8.88 13.56
CA ALA A 134 -2.30 8.15 14.28
C ALA A 134 -3.73 8.71 14.09
N PRO A 135 -3.98 10.05 14.17
CA PRO A 135 -5.31 10.60 13.94
C PRO A 135 -5.83 10.32 12.52
N TYR A 136 -4.98 10.49 11.51
CA TYR A 136 -5.35 10.25 10.10
C TYR A 136 -5.59 8.77 9.82
N ALA A 137 -4.73 7.89 10.36
CA ALA A 137 -4.87 6.44 10.22
C ALA A 137 -6.19 5.95 10.79
N LEU A 138 -6.50 6.32 12.04
CA LEU A 138 -7.72 5.90 12.71
C LEU A 138 -8.98 6.47 12.04
N GLU A 139 -8.96 7.75 11.63
CA GLU A 139 -10.08 8.36 10.89
C GLU A 139 -10.34 7.62 9.57
N THR A 140 -9.28 7.32 8.80
CA THR A 140 -9.40 6.60 7.54
C THR A 140 -9.93 5.19 7.74
N LEU A 141 -9.40 4.46 8.72
CA LEU A 141 -9.81 3.09 9.01
C LEU A 141 -11.27 3.01 9.48
N GLU A 142 -11.73 3.94 10.30
CA GLU A 142 -13.14 4.00 10.72
C GLU A 142 -14.07 4.30 9.54
N LYS A 143 -13.68 5.21 8.64
CA LYS A 143 -14.42 5.46 7.40
C LYS A 143 -14.41 4.23 6.46
N SER A 144 -13.27 3.52 6.37
CA SER A 144 -13.16 2.27 5.61
C SER A 144 -14.05 1.18 6.19
N TYR A 145 -14.08 1.05 7.52
CA TYR A 145 -14.96 0.11 8.22
C TYR A 145 -16.42 0.33 7.83
N GLN A 146 -16.89 1.58 7.84
CA GLN A 146 -18.27 1.92 7.47
C GLN A 146 -18.54 1.70 5.98
N ALA A 147 -17.68 2.20 5.10
CA ALA A 147 -17.88 2.14 3.66
C ALA A 147 -17.83 0.68 3.15
N ILE A 148 -16.79 -0.06 3.51
CA ILE A 148 -16.57 -1.45 3.09
C ILE A 148 -17.59 -2.37 3.76
N GLY A 149 -17.88 -2.14 5.04
CA GLY A 149 -18.91 -2.89 5.76
C GLY A 149 -20.29 -2.77 5.10
N THR A 150 -20.65 -1.57 4.64
CA THR A 150 -21.89 -1.34 3.90
C THR A 150 -21.88 -2.06 2.55
N GLU A 151 -20.77 -2.00 1.80
CA GLU A 151 -20.68 -2.61 0.49
C GLU A 151 -20.61 -4.15 0.56
N LEU A 152 -19.82 -4.71 1.47
CA LEU A 152 -19.59 -6.16 1.56
C LEU A 152 -20.46 -6.87 2.61
N GLY A 153 -21.22 -6.12 3.43
CA GLY A 153 -22.12 -6.69 4.45
C GLY A 153 -21.40 -7.38 5.61
N PHE A 154 -20.13 -7.00 5.86
CA PHE A 154 -19.33 -7.60 6.92
C PHE A 154 -18.67 -6.52 7.78
N TYR A 155 -18.83 -6.67 9.08
CA TYR A 155 -18.27 -5.79 10.11
C TYR A 155 -17.53 -6.64 11.15
N PRO A 156 -16.19 -6.54 11.25
CA PRO A 156 -15.42 -7.19 12.30
C PRO A 156 -15.98 -6.86 13.69
N LYS A 157 -16.20 -7.88 14.52
CA LYS A 157 -16.71 -7.70 15.88
C LYS A 157 -15.60 -7.28 16.85
N GLU A 158 -14.41 -7.82 16.63
CA GLU A 158 -13.22 -7.50 17.41
C GLU A 158 -12.46 -6.35 16.78
N LYS A 159 -11.71 -5.60 17.62
CA LYS A 159 -10.85 -4.53 17.11
C LYS A 159 -9.75 -5.09 16.22
N VAL A 160 -9.63 -4.55 15.02
CA VAL A 160 -8.58 -4.93 14.08
C VAL A 160 -7.26 -4.29 14.49
N ARG A 161 -6.20 -5.10 14.56
CA ARG A 161 -4.85 -4.65 14.92
C ARG A 161 -4.13 -4.06 13.71
N VAL A 162 -3.49 -2.91 13.91
CA VAL A 162 -2.75 -2.17 12.88
C VAL A 162 -1.38 -1.79 13.42
N GLU A 163 -0.33 -2.04 12.64
CA GLU A 163 1.05 -1.76 13.03
C GLU A 163 1.72 -0.91 11.94
N ILE A 164 2.17 0.31 12.30
CA ILE A 164 2.95 1.18 11.41
C ILE A 164 4.42 1.04 11.79
N ALA A 165 5.18 0.37 10.94
CA ALA A 165 6.62 0.22 11.12
C ALA A 165 7.35 1.53 10.82
N PRO A 166 8.23 2.03 11.70
CA PRO A 166 8.88 3.33 11.53
C PRO A 166 9.90 3.39 10.39
N ASP A 167 10.42 2.24 9.96
CA ASP A 167 11.43 2.11 8.92
C ASP A 167 11.40 0.72 8.28
N ALA A 168 12.20 0.53 7.24
CA ALA A 168 12.21 -0.72 6.48
C ALA A 168 12.74 -1.93 7.27
N PRO A 169 13.78 -1.83 8.13
CA PRO A 169 14.16 -2.92 9.01
C PRO A 169 13.05 -3.37 9.96
N ALA A 170 12.34 -2.42 10.58
CA ALA A 170 11.20 -2.74 11.45
C ALA A 170 10.06 -3.37 10.66
N PHE A 171 9.78 -2.90 9.43
CA PHE A 171 8.75 -3.47 8.57
C PHE A 171 9.10 -4.92 8.16
N ASN A 172 10.35 -5.18 7.77
CA ASN A 172 10.82 -6.54 7.52
C ASN A 172 10.64 -7.46 8.75
N ALA A 173 11.00 -6.95 9.95
CA ALA A 173 10.92 -7.72 11.19
C ALA A 173 9.50 -8.14 11.58
N ILE A 174 8.47 -7.32 11.27
CA ILE A 174 7.07 -7.61 11.64
C ILE A 174 6.25 -8.25 10.52
N SER A 175 6.63 -8.03 9.24
CA SER A 175 5.85 -8.42 8.06
C SER A 175 6.38 -9.64 7.32
N THR A 176 7.66 -9.99 7.51
CA THR A 176 8.41 -10.98 6.71
C THR A 176 8.70 -10.55 5.26
N LEU A 177 8.33 -9.32 4.84
CA LEU A 177 8.70 -8.77 3.54
C LEU A 177 10.14 -8.28 3.56
N SER A 178 10.90 -8.61 2.52
CA SER A 178 12.26 -8.11 2.36
C SER A 178 12.30 -6.67 1.83
N LEU A 179 13.43 -5.98 2.00
CA LEU A 179 13.64 -4.65 1.39
C LEU A 179 13.48 -4.69 -0.14
N ARG A 180 13.89 -5.81 -0.74
CA ARG A 180 13.76 -6.05 -2.17
C ARG A 180 12.29 -6.13 -2.60
N ASP A 181 11.44 -6.81 -1.81
CA ASP A 181 10.01 -6.92 -2.10
C ASP A 181 9.38 -5.52 -2.13
N ILE A 182 9.73 -4.64 -1.19
CA ILE A 182 9.23 -3.26 -1.14
C ILE A 182 9.64 -2.47 -2.39
N GLU A 183 10.91 -2.56 -2.81
CA GLU A 183 11.45 -1.76 -3.92
C GLU A 183 11.00 -2.29 -5.31
N GLU A 184 10.89 -3.61 -5.47
CA GLU A 184 10.57 -4.23 -6.77
C GLU A 184 9.06 -4.34 -7.00
N THR A 185 8.28 -4.67 -5.98
CA THR A 185 6.81 -4.82 -6.12
C THR A 185 6.02 -3.59 -5.72
N GLY A 186 6.63 -2.70 -4.94
CA GLY A 186 5.94 -1.55 -4.35
C GLY A 186 5.08 -1.91 -3.13
N ALA A 187 5.29 -3.07 -2.52
CA ALA A 187 4.55 -3.52 -1.34
C ALA A 187 4.90 -2.67 -0.11
N VAL A 188 4.07 -1.71 0.21
CA VAL A 188 4.20 -0.82 1.38
C VAL A 188 3.33 -1.25 2.56
N GLY A 189 2.49 -2.24 2.35
CA GLY A 189 1.61 -2.85 3.34
C GLY A 189 1.53 -4.36 3.16
N ILE A 190 0.99 -5.03 4.15
CA ILE A 190 0.60 -6.42 4.11
C ILE A 190 -0.42 -6.72 5.21
N CYS A 191 -1.44 -7.45 4.85
CA CYS A 191 -2.41 -8.03 5.77
C CYS A 191 -2.07 -9.50 6.01
N LYS A 192 -1.48 -9.82 7.16
CA LYS A 192 -1.04 -11.17 7.53
C LYS A 192 -1.12 -11.35 9.04
N PHE A 193 -1.25 -12.58 9.50
CA PHE A 193 -1.27 -12.91 10.93
C PHE A 193 -2.38 -12.19 11.73
N ASN A 194 -3.56 -12.05 11.12
CA ASN A 194 -4.73 -11.38 11.70
C ASN A 194 -4.46 -9.89 12.05
N LYS A 195 -3.61 -9.22 11.31
CA LYS A 195 -3.27 -7.80 11.50
C LYS A 195 -2.92 -7.11 10.19
N LEU A 196 -3.04 -5.79 10.18
CA LEU A 196 -2.61 -4.91 9.11
C LEU A 196 -1.23 -4.34 9.46
N MET A 197 -0.32 -4.33 8.53
CA MET A 197 1.02 -3.75 8.70
C MET A 197 1.34 -2.85 7.53
N ILE A 198 1.81 -1.64 7.79
CA ILE A 198 2.34 -0.74 6.75
C ILE A 198 3.69 -0.16 7.19
N ILE A 199 4.49 0.22 6.22
CA ILE A 199 5.70 1.01 6.48
C ILE A 199 5.34 2.49 6.59
N SER A 200 5.93 3.23 7.52
CA SER A 200 5.74 4.67 7.62
C SER A 200 6.11 5.37 6.30
N PRO A 201 5.27 6.30 5.78
CA PRO A 201 5.60 7.07 4.58
C PRO A 201 6.90 7.89 4.73
N ARG A 202 7.39 8.11 5.96
CA ARG A 202 8.70 8.70 6.25
C ARG A 202 9.87 7.86 5.74
N ALA A 203 9.71 6.53 5.69
CA ALA A 203 10.75 5.61 5.27
C ALA A 203 11.01 5.64 3.75
N LEU A 204 10.12 6.28 2.97
CA LEU A 204 10.25 6.41 1.52
C LEU A 204 10.62 7.84 1.12
N SER A 205 11.43 7.98 0.05
CA SER A 205 11.96 9.29 -0.38
C SER A 205 10.88 10.29 -0.74
N PHE A 206 9.77 9.84 -1.35
CA PHE A 206 8.69 10.73 -1.81
C PHE A 206 7.36 10.49 -1.10
N GLY A 207 7.34 9.58 -0.10
CA GLY A 207 6.09 9.09 0.46
C GLY A 207 5.31 8.20 -0.51
N TYR A 208 4.06 7.90 -0.19
CA TYR A 208 3.10 7.12 -0.99
C TYR A 208 1.69 7.36 -0.44
N ARG A 209 0.63 6.93 -1.12
CA ARG A 209 -0.76 7.06 -0.63
C ARG A 209 -1.03 6.15 0.57
N TRP A 210 -0.43 6.48 1.70
CA TRP A 210 -0.36 5.62 2.87
C TRP A 210 -1.72 5.37 3.54
N VAL A 211 -2.65 6.32 3.48
CA VAL A 211 -4.00 6.13 4.03
C VAL A 211 -4.85 5.22 3.14
N ASP A 212 -4.69 5.30 1.80
CA ASP A 212 -5.35 4.38 0.88
C ASP A 212 -4.77 2.98 1.05
N SER A 213 -3.45 2.85 1.28
CA SER A 213 -2.83 1.56 1.60
C SER A 213 -3.36 0.96 2.90
N LEU A 214 -3.69 1.77 3.93
CA LEU A 214 -4.38 1.24 5.12
C LEU A 214 -5.76 0.68 4.79
N SER A 215 -6.53 1.36 3.95
CA SER A 215 -7.84 0.87 3.48
C SER A 215 -7.70 -0.39 2.62
N HIS A 216 -6.66 -0.46 1.78
CA HIS A 216 -6.29 -1.62 0.98
C HIS A 216 -6.01 -2.84 1.87
N GLU A 217 -5.15 -2.70 2.88
CA GLU A 217 -4.86 -3.80 3.82
C GLU A 217 -6.08 -4.20 4.64
N TYR A 218 -6.94 -3.24 5.00
CA TYR A 218 -8.20 -3.55 5.69
C TYR A 218 -9.15 -4.37 4.79
N LEU A 219 -9.16 -4.14 3.49
CA LEU A 219 -9.92 -4.96 2.55
C LEU A 219 -9.44 -6.41 2.52
N HIS A 220 -8.14 -6.64 2.51
CA HIS A 220 -7.61 -8.01 2.63
C HIS A 220 -8.11 -8.70 3.90
N TYR A 221 -8.17 -7.97 5.04
CA TYR A 221 -8.75 -8.49 6.28
C TYR A 221 -10.20 -8.94 6.09
N VAL A 222 -11.02 -8.11 5.46
CA VAL A 222 -12.45 -8.41 5.20
C VAL A 222 -12.59 -9.59 4.22
N ILE A 223 -11.76 -9.66 3.17
CA ILE A 223 -11.79 -10.76 2.19
C ILE A 223 -11.44 -12.08 2.85
N VAL A 224 -10.39 -12.14 3.68
CA VAL A 224 -10.01 -13.33 4.44
C VAL A 224 -11.20 -13.83 5.29
N ALA A 225 -11.84 -12.91 6.03
CA ALA A 225 -12.97 -13.26 6.89
C ALA A 225 -14.21 -13.76 6.11
N LEU A 226 -14.47 -13.22 4.91
CA LEU A 226 -15.62 -13.61 4.08
C LEU A 226 -15.40 -14.88 3.27
N SER A 227 -14.14 -15.20 2.93
CA SER A 227 -13.80 -16.34 2.07
C SER A 227 -13.07 -17.47 2.80
N ASN A 228 -12.90 -17.40 4.14
CA ASN A 228 -12.01 -18.29 4.90
C ASN A 228 -10.60 -18.39 4.29
N ASN A 229 -10.10 -17.27 3.77
CA ASN A 229 -8.80 -17.16 3.09
C ASN A 229 -8.68 -18.06 1.83
N GLN A 230 -9.79 -18.39 1.17
CA GLN A 230 -9.82 -19.19 -0.06
C GLN A 230 -9.94 -18.33 -1.33
N ALA A 231 -10.00 -17.01 -1.19
CA ALA A 231 -10.03 -16.11 -2.34
C ALA A 231 -8.69 -16.17 -3.09
N PRO A 232 -8.68 -16.25 -4.44
CA PRO A 232 -7.45 -16.22 -5.22
C PRO A 232 -6.79 -14.84 -5.19
N ILE A 233 -5.49 -14.77 -5.45
CA ILE A 233 -4.69 -13.53 -5.38
C ILE A 233 -5.28 -12.42 -6.26
N TRP A 234 -5.71 -12.74 -7.48
CA TRP A 234 -6.30 -11.73 -8.36
C TRP A 234 -7.58 -11.10 -7.77
N LEU A 235 -8.37 -11.87 -7.03
CA LEU A 235 -9.59 -11.38 -6.37
C LEU A 235 -9.23 -10.52 -5.15
N HIS A 236 -8.23 -10.95 -4.36
CA HIS A 236 -7.69 -10.20 -3.24
C HIS A 236 -7.19 -8.82 -3.69
N GLU A 237 -6.24 -8.81 -4.61
CA GLU A 237 -5.58 -7.58 -5.06
C GLU A 237 -6.52 -6.70 -5.89
N GLY A 238 -7.35 -7.33 -6.71
CA GLY A 238 -8.35 -6.63 -7.51
C GLY A 238 -9.38 -5.88 -6.64
N MET A 239 -9.92 -6.55 -5.63
CA MET A 239 -10.86 -5.92 -4.69
C MET A 239 -10.19 -4.84 -3.86
N ALA A 240 -9.01 -5.14 -3.31
CA ALA A 240 -8.28 -4.18 -2.51
C ALA A 240 -8.02 -2.90 -3.31
N ARG A 241 -7.55 -3.01 -4.56
CA ARG A 241 -7.30 -1.87 -5.45
C ARG A 241 -8.58 -1.14 -5.87
N PHE A 242 -9.66 -1.87 -6.13
CA PHE A 242 -10.93 -1.29 -6.57
C PHE A 242 -11.65 -0.52 -5.46
N TYR A 243 -11.52 -0.96 -4.20
CA TYR A 243 -12.23 -0.39 -3.07
C TYR A 243 -11.37 0.50 -2.15
N GLU A 244 -10.05 0.57 -2.31
CA GLU A 244 -9.14 1.27 -1.38
C GLU A 244 -9.48 2.75 -1.15
N THR A 245 -10.15 3.42 -2.10
CA THR A 245 -10.55 4.84 -2.02
C THR A 245 -11.98 5.06 -1.49
N ARG A 246 -12.74 4.01 -1.21
CA ARG A 246 -14.16 4.11 -0.79
C ARG A 246 -14.36 4.87 0.51
N TRP A 247 -13.39 4.92 1.38
CA TRP A 247 -13.45 5.68 2.62
C TRP A 247 -13.65 7.18 2.41
N ARG A 248 -13.25 7.72 1.26
CA ARG A 248 -13.40 9.13 0.89
C ARG A 248 -14.51 9.36 -0.15
N LYS A 249 -14.87 8.33 -0.88
CA LYS A 249 -15.90 8.37 -1.93
C LYS A 249 -16.81 7.15 -1.77
N PRO A 250 -17.76 7.20 -0.82
CA PRO A 250 -18.51 6.01 -0.42
C PRO A 250 -19.35 5.37 -1.54
N VAL A 251 -19.79 6.12 -2.55
CA VAL A 251 -20.43 5.56 -3.76
C VAL A 251 -20.02 6.41 -4.95
N PRO A 252 -19.22 5.91 -5.91
CA PRO A 252 -18.97 6.67 -7.12
C PRO A 252 -20.28 6.81 -7.91
N PRO A 253 -20.54 7.96 -8.52
CA PRO A 253 -21.55 8.07 -9.56
C PRO A 253 -21.31 6.97 -10.62
N LYS A 254 -22.36 6.47 -11.27
CA LYS A 254 -22.24 5.45 -12.34
C LYS A 254 -21.27 5.87 -13.46
N ASP A 255 -21.03 7.17 -13.60
CA ASP A 255 -20.18 7.79 -14.62
C ASP A 255 -18.84 8.29 -14.04
N ALA A 256 -18.47 7.90 -12.81
CA ALA A 256 -17.17 8.27 -12.24
C ALA A 256 -16.05 7.65 -13.09
N ALA A 257 -15.02 8.46 -13.36
CA ALA A 257 -13.78 7.96 -13.95
C ALA A 257 -13.23 6.79 -13.13
N GLU A 258 -12.54 5.91 -13.77
CA GLU A 258 -11.97 4.68 -13.19
C GLU A 258 -10.83 5.04 -12.24
N ASP A 259 -11.19 5.47 -11.02
CA ASP A 259 -10.24 5.92 -10.00
C ASP A 259 -9.39 4.77 -9.41
N TYR A 260 -9.72 3.53 -9.75
CA TYR A 260 -8.90 2.35 -9.46
C TYR A 260 -7.72 2.15 -10.43
N LEU A 261 -7.68 2.86 -11.58
CA LEU A 261 -6.58 2.84 -12.52
C LEU A 261 -5.69 4.09 -12.38
N THR A 262 -4.44 3.90 -12.03
CA THR A 262 -3.45 4.97 -12.18
C THR A 262 -3.13 5.20 -13.66
N PRO A 263 -2.60 6.37 -14.06
CA PRO A 263 -2.18 6.62 -15.44
C PRO A 263 -1.23 5.55 -16.00
N ALA A 264 -0.31 5.05 -15.18
CA ALA A 264 0.61 3.97 -15.54
C ALA A 264 -0.15 2.66 -15.77
N ASN A 265 -1.02 2.27 -14.84
CA ASN A 265 -1.80 1.03 -14.92
C ASN A 265 -2.73 1.03 -16.12
N GLN A 266 -3.41 2.16 -16.39
CA GLN A 266 -4.24 2.33 -17.57
C GLN A 266 -3.42 2.15 -18.87
N THR A 267 -2.23 2.75 -18.92
CA THR A 267 -1.35 2.64 -20.10
C THR A 267 -0.87 1.21 -20.32
N LEU A 268 -0.50 0.50 -19.25
CA LEU A 268 -0.12 -0.91 -19.31
C LEU A 268 -1.29 -1.79 -19.80
N LEU A 269 -2.50 -1.52 -19.32
CA LEU A 269 -3.70 -2.25 -19.73
C LEU A 269 -4.02 -2.05 -21.23
N VAL A 270 -3.89 -0.82 -21.73
CA VAL A 270 -4.05 -0.50 -23.15
C VAL A 270 -3.02 -1.25 -23.99
N GLN A 271 -1.75 -1.25 -23.58
CA GLN A 271 -0.69 -1.98 -24.27
C GLN A 271 -0.94 -3.50 -24.27
N ALA A 272 -1.43 -4.03 -23.14
CA ALA A 272 -1.80 -5.45 -23.04
C ALA A 272 -2.95 -5.82 -23.98
N LEU A 273 -3.95 -4.94 -24.12
CA LEU A 273 -5.06 -5.11 -25.08
C LEU A 273 -4.57 -5.09 -26.53
N GLU A 274 -3.72 -4.11 -26.89
CA GLU A 274 -3.19 -3.97 -28.26
C GLU A 274 -2.33 -5.15 -28.70
N LYS A 275 -1.49 -5.65 -27.76
CA LYS A 275 -0.55 -6.76 -28.03
C LYS A 275 -1.14 -8.13 -27.71
N ASN A 276 -2.31 -8.20 -27.12
CA ASN A 276 -2.90 -9.41 -26.53
C ASN A 276 -1.93 -10.12 -25.56
N GLN A 277 -1.24 -9.32 -24.73
CA GLN A 277 -0.24 -9.80 -23.77
C GLN A 277 -0.67 -9.44 -22.34
N PHE A 278 -1.44 -10.32 -21.72
CA PHE A 278 -1.89 -10.22 -20.35
C PHE A 278 -1.02 -11.08 -19.42
N VAL A 279 -0.94 -10.71 -18.15
CA VAL A 279 -0.42 -11.59 -17.11
C VAL A 279 -1.32 -12.82 -16.98
N GLY A 280 -2.64 -12.58 -16.89
CA GLY A 280 -3.67 -13.60 -16.73
C GLY A 280 -3.81 -14.04 -15.27
N PHE A 281 -5.05 -14.26 -14.82
CA PHE A 281 -5.35 -14.51 -13.40
C PHE A 281 -4.65 -15.75 -12.83
N LYS A 282 -4.49 -16.79 -13.61
CA LYS A 282 -3.80 -18.02 -13.18
C LYS A 282 -2.32 -17.79 -12.87
N ASN A 283 -1.68 -16.88 -13.59
CA ASN A 283 -0.26 -16.57 -13.39
C ASN A 283 -0.02 -15.58 -12.24
N MET A 284 -1.05 -15.12 -11.57
CA MET A 284 -0.94 -14.30 -10.35
C MET A 284 -0.78 -15.16 -9.09
N GLU A 285 -1.06 -16.47 -9.19
CA GLU A 285 -0.93 -17.43 -8.11
C GLU A 285 0.52 -17.95 -7.95
N PRO A 286 0.98 -18.24 -6.74
CA PRO A 286 0.35 -17.99 -5.43
C PRO A 286 0.65 -16.59 -4.89
N SER A 287 1.35 -15.73 -5.63
CA SER A 287 1.73 -14.36 -5.23
C SER A 287 2.24 -13.58 -6.43
N LEU A 288 2.06 -12.26 -6.43
CA LEU A 288 2.60 -11.37 -7.46
C LEU A 288 4.13 -11.15 -7.37
N ILE A 289 4.76 -11.55 -6.26
CA ILE A 289 6.21 -11.37 -6.02
C ILE A 289 7.07 -12.15 -7.05
N HIS A 290 6.54 -13.23 -7.62
CA HIS A 290 7.28 -14.03 -8.61
C HIS A 290 7.26 -13.46 -10.04
N LEU A 291 6.47 -12.39 -10.27
CA LEU A 291 6.47 -11.72 -11.58
C LEU A 291 7.82 -11.02 -11.81
N GLU A 292 8.29 -11.10 -13.06
CA GLU A 292 9.68 -10.77 -13.40
C GLU A 292 10.00 -9.26 -13.35
N THR A 293 8.98 -8.41 -13.59
CA THR A 293 9.19 -6.96 -13.68
C THR A 293 8.14 -6.17 -12.93
N PRO A 294 8.47 -4.97 -12.43
CA PRO A 294 7.49 -4.07 -11.81
C PRO A 294 6.31 -3.74 -12.73
N GLU A 295 6.54 -3.68 -14.04
CA GLU A 295 5.50 -3.44 -15.04
C GLU A 295 4.51 -4.60 -15.10
N GLN A 296 4.97 -5.86 -15.00
CA GLN A 296 4.10 -7.04 -14.92
C GLN A 296 3.28 -7.02 -13.61
N VAL A 297 3.89 -6.67 -12.49
CA VAL A 297 3.18 -6.54 -11.21
C VAL A 297 2.08 -5.48 -11.31
N GLN A 298 2.38 -4.30 -11.86
CA GLN A 298 1.39 -3.24 -12.01
C GLN A 298 0.31 -3.58 -13.05
N LEU A 299 0.65 -4.33 -14.11
CA LEU A 299 -0.33 -4.85 -15.05
C LEU A 299 -1.26 -5.87 -14.37
N ALA A 300 -0.73 -6.76 -13.53
CA ALA A 300 -1.54 -7.71 -12.77
C ALA A 300 -2.54 -7.00 -11.85
N TYR A 301 -2.12 -5.96 -11.13
CA TYR A 301 -3.03 -5.12 -10.35
C TYR A 301 -4.13 -4.48 -11.21
N ALA A 302 -3.77 -3.96 -12.38
CA ALA A 302 -4.74 -3.33 -13.30
C ALA A 302 -5.74 -4.34 -13.88
N GLU A 303 -5.26 -5.53 -14.28
CA GLU A 303 -6.10 -6.65 -14.74
C GLU A 303 -7.07 -7.06 -13.63
N ALA A 304 -6.57 -7.33 -12.43
CA ALA A 304 -7.34 -7.74 -11.28
C ALA A 304 -8.41 -6.71 -10.92
N ALA A 305 -8.06 -5.43 -10.76
CA ALA A 305 -9.00 -4.37 -10.42
C ALA A 305 -10.08 -4.16 -11.50
N SER A 306 -9.70 -4.27 -12.77
CA SER A 306 -10.67 -4.17 -13.89
C SER A 306 -11.60 -5.38 -13.95
N ALA A 307 -11.18 -6.56 -13.49
CA ALA A 307 -12.07 -7.72 -13.36
C ALA A 307 -13.09 -7.51 -12.24
N ILE A 308 -12.72 -6.84 -11.14
CA ILE A 308 -13.66 -6.45 -10.10
C ILE A 308 -14.69 -5.44 -10.62
N ASP A 309 -14.25 -4.47 -11.41
CA ASP A 309 -15.18 -3.55 -12.08
C ASP A 309 -16.15 -4.29 -12.99
N PHE A 310 -15.67 -5.24 -13.79
CA PHE A 310 -16.51 -6.11 -14.60
C PHE A 310 -17.53 -6.90 -13.77
N ILE A 311 -17.12 -7.49 -12.64
CA ILE A 311 -18.01 -8.18 -11.70
C ILE A 311 -19.06 -7.19 -11.15
N ASN A 312 -18.61 -6.04 -10.68
CA ASN A 312 -19.48 -5.04 -10.07
C ASN A 312 -20.54 -4.50 -11.05
N GLN A 313 -20.15 -4.24 -12.31
CA GLN A 313 -21.11 -3.77 -13.32
C GLN A 313 -22.13 -4.81 -13.72
N ASN A 314 -21.80 -6.10 -13.70
CA ASN A 314 -22.69 -7.18 -14.11
C ASN A 314 -23.54 -7.74 -12.96
N LYS A 315 -23.01 -7.78 -11.73
CA LYS A 315 -23.63 -8.46 -10.58
C LYS A 315 -23.76 -7.56 -9.34
N GLY A 316 -23.16 -6.38 -9.36
CA GLY A 316 -23.18 -5.44 -8.23
C GLY A 316 -22.55 -6.01 -6.95
N GLN A 317 -22.80 -5.32 -5.86
CA GLN A 317 -22.29 -5.70 -4.54
C GLN A 317 -22.79 -7.09 -4.07
N ALA A 318 -24.02 -7.45 -4.43
CA ALA A 318 -24.57 -8.76 -4.08
C ALA A 318 -23.79 -9.91 -4.74
N GLY A 319 -23.45 -9.77 -6.02
CA GLY A 319 -22.62 -10.78 -6.71
C GLY A 319 -21.21 -10.86 -6.16
N MET A 320 -20.62 -9.74 -5.72
CA MET A 320 -19.31 -9.75 -5.06
C MET A 320 -19.34 -10.50 -3.73
N ARG A 321 -20.37 -10.27 -2.90
CA ARG A 321 -20.55 -11.02 -1.64
C ARG A 321 -20.77 -12.50 -1.91
N GLU A 322 -21.62 -12.85 -2.88
CA GLU A 322 -21.87 -14.23 -3.27
C GLU A 322 -20.60 -14.92 -3.76
N MET A 323 -19.74 -14.21 -4.51
CA MET A 323 -18.45 -14.74 -4.95
C MET A 323 -17.58 -15.11 -3.76
N LEU A 324 -17.35 -14.18 -2.80
CA LEU A 324 -16.53 -14.42 -1.62
C LEU A 324 -17.08 -15.54 -0.73
N THR A 325 -18.38 -15.53 -0.44
CA THR A 325 -18.98 -16.56 0.42
C THR A 325 -19.04 -17.94 -0.25
N THR A 326 -19.10 -17.99 -1.58
CA THR A 326 -19.05 -19.26 -2.31
C THR A 326 -17.65 -19.89 -2.25
N LEU A 327 -16.59 -19.07 -2.23
CA LEU A 327 -15.22 -19.54 -2.12
C LEU A 327 -14.89 -20.23 -0.79
N THR A 328 -15.70 -20.08 0.25
CA THR A 328 -15.51 -20.82 1.52
C THR A 328 -15.63 -22.33 1.36
N GLU A 329 -16.33 -22.79 0.31
CA GLU A 329 -16.64 -24.22 0.09
C GLU A 329 -16.32 -24.69 -1.33
N ARG A 330 -16.03 -23.78 -2.26
CA ARG A 330 -15.87 -24.09 -3.68
C ARG A 330 -14.62 -23.46 -4.25
N SER A 331 -14.08 -24.06 -5.29
CA SER A 331 -12.99 -23.50 -6.10
C SER A 331 -13.41 -22.24 -6.85
N THR A 332 -12.43 -21.46 -7.29
CA THR A 332 -12.68 -20.23 -8.09
C THR A 332 -13.50 -20.49 -9.36
N PRO A 333 -13.21 -21.52 -10.19
CA PRO A 333 -14.06 -21.84 -11.36
C PRO A 333 -15.51 -22.13 -10.98
N GLU A 334 -15.75 -22.90 -9.93
CA GLU A 334 -17.12 -23.24 -9.46
C GLU A 334 -17.85 -22.02 -8.89
N ALA A 335 -17.13 -21.09 -8.24
CA ALA A 335 -17.71 -19.85 -7.76
C ALA A 335 -18.09 -18.92 -8.93
N ILE A 336 -17.26 -18.82 -9.97
CA ILE A 336 -17.58 -18.09 -11.22
C ILE A 336 -18.80 -18.73 -11.91
N GLU A 337 -18.84 -20.06 -12.03
CA GLU A 337 -19.99 -20.74 -12.63
C GLU A 337 -21.28 -20.47 -11.85
N LYS A 338 -21.25 -20.53 -10.53
CA LYS A 338 -22.41 -20.26 -9.68
C LYS A 338 -22.90 -18.82 -9.82
N VAL A 339 -22.01 -17.84 -9.76
CA VAL A 339 -22.36 -16.40 -9.76
C VAL A 339 -22.72 -15.91 -11.16
N PHE A 340 -22.01 -16.36 -12.19
CA PHE A 340 -22.13 -15.83 -13.56
C PHE A 340 -22.85 -16.78 -14.52
N GLY A 341 -22.97 -18.08 -14.21
CA GLY A 341 -23.53 -19.09 -15.08
C GLY A 341 -22.66 -19.40 -16.30
N MET A 342 -21.34 -19.27 -16.16
CA MET A 342 -20.36 -19.50 -17.23
C MET A 342 -19.05 -20.08 -16.73
N SER A 343 -18.27 -20.72 -17.62
CA SER A 343 -16.93 -21.19 -17.26
C SER A 343 -15.95 -20.04 -17.00
N PHE A 344 -14.85 -20.33 -16.31
CA PHE A 344 -13.81 -19.36 -15.99
C PHE A 344 -13.17 -18.77 -17.27
N GLU A 345 -12.96 -19.58 -18.31
CA GLU A 345 -12.45 -19.14 -19.60
C GLU A 345 -13.42 -18.17 -20.31
N SER A 346 -14.73 -18.45 -20.21
CA SER A 346 -15.75 -17.56 -20.74
C SER A 346 -15.81 -16.24 -19.95
N PHE A 347 -15.58 -16.27 -18.64
CA PHE A 347 -15.46 -15.09 -17.82
C PHE A 347 -14.27 -14.22 -18.24
N GLU A 348 -13.07 -14.82 -18.40
CA GLU A 348 -11.89 -14.09 -18.88
C GLU A 348 -12.10 -13.47 -20.27
N SER A 349 -12.74 -14.19 -21.18
CA SER A 349 -13.05 -13.68 -22.52
C SER A 349 -13.98 -12.47 -22.45
N ARG A 350 -15.07 -12.56 -21.69
CA ARG A 350 -16.04 -11.45 -21.53
C ARG A 350 -15.42 -10.26 -20.81
N TRP A 351 -14.55 -10.49 -19.82
CA TRP A 351 -13.79 -9.41 -19.18
C TRP A 351 -12.89 -8.68 -20.18
N LYS A 352 -12.18 -9.40 -21.06
CA LYS A 352 -11.37 -8.77 -22.12
C LYS A 352 -12.23 -7.96 -23.10
N ASP A 353 -13.40 -8.44 -23.46
CA ASP A 353 -14.33 -7.68 -24.33
C ASP A 353 -14.90 -6.47 -23.61
N PHE A 354 -15.19 -6.55 -22.31
CA PHE A 354 -15.56 -5.41 -21.48
C PHE A 354 -14.45 -4.35 -21.47
N LEU A 355 -13.18 -4.74 -21.30
CA LEU A 355 -12.05 -3.80 -21.37
C LEU A 355 -11.94 -3.10 -22.73
N LYS A 356 -12.11 -3.82 -23.84
CA LYS A 356 -12.14 -3.24 -25.18
C LYS A 356 -13.27 -2.22 -25.32
N GLY A 357 -14.44 -2.55 -24.75
CA GLY A 357 -15.62 -1.68 -24.77
C GLY A 357 -15.46 -0.37 -24.01
N LYS A 358 -14.54 -0.32 -23.01
CA LYS A 358 -14.25 0.91 -22.24
C LYS A 358 -13.56 2.00 -23.06
N GLY A 359 -12.90 1.67 -24.16
CA GLY A 359 -12.22 2.66 -24.99
C GLY A 359 -11.06 3.39 -24.27
N LEU A 360 -10.38 2.71 -23.34
CA LEU A 360 -9.25 3.25 -22.60
C LEU A 360 -8.17 3.74 -23.55
N LYS A 361 -7.48 4.81 -23.17
CA LYS A 361 -6.36 5.38 -23.92
C LYS A 361 -5.11 5.40 -23.06
N GLY A 362 -3.95 5.10 -23.66
CA GLY A 362 -2.67 5.28 -22.99
C GLY A 362 -2.42 6.75 -22.66
N ILE A 363 -1.79 7.01 -21.52
CA ILE A 363 -1.45 8.36 -21.04
C ILE A 363 0.03 8.59 -21.30
N GLU A 364 0.32 9.51 -22.20
CA GLU A 364 1.69 9.79 -22.63
C GLU A 364 2.54 10.32 -21.47
N GLY A 365 3.71 9.73 -21.29
CA GLY A 365 4.63 10.07 -20.20
C GLY A 365 4.36 9.35 -18.89
N SER A 366 3.23 8.63 -18.77
CA SER A 366 2.97 7.80 -17.59
C SER A 366 3.91 6.59 -17.55
N ARG A 367 4.30 6.21 -16.34
CA ARG A 367 5.19 5.06 -16.11
C ARG A 367 5.01 4.51 -14.70
N VAL A 368 5.38 3.26 -14.52
CA VAL A 368 5.47 2.65 -13.21
C VAL A 368 6.54 3.37 -12.39
N ARG A 369 6.15 3.86 -11.22
CA ARG A 369 7.06 4.50 -10.29
C ARG A 369 7.63 3.45 -9.34
N LYS A 370 8.95 3.38 -9.25
CA LYS A 370 9.63 2.55 -8.26
C LYS A 370 9.65 3.29 -6.93
N LEU A 371 9.23 2.63 -5.88
CA LEU A 371 9.40 3.13 -4.53
C LEU A 371 10.88 3.07 -4.15
N LYS A 372 11.34 4.08 -3.44
CA LYS A 372 12.72 4.16 -2.95
C LYS A 372 12.72 4.29 -1.44
N ILE A 373 13.31 3.31 -0.79
CA ILE A 373 13.56 3.37 0.65
C ILE A 373 14.65 4.41 0.91
N LYS A 374 14.43 5.26 1.90
CA LYS A 374 15.45 6.19 2.38
C LYS A 374 16.60 5.40 2.98
N THR A 375 17.79 5.58 2.43
CA THR A 375 19.04 5.15 3.05
C THR A 375 19.60 6.27 3.91
N ASP A 376 20.43 5.95 4.93
CA ASP A 376 21.08 6.95 5.79
C ASP A 376 22.05 7.87 5.04
N GLN A 377 22.45 7.50 3.82
CA GLN A 377 23.14 8.39 2.90
C GLN A 377 22.12 9.40 2.35
N ARG A 378 22.29 10.67 2.70
CA ARG A 378 21.58 11.79 2.08
C ARG A 378 21.87 11.79 0.58
N GLU A 379 21.18 10.94 -0.17
CA GLU A 379 21.04 11.20 -1.61
C GLU A 379 20.26 12.51 -1.71
N ASP A 380 20.87 13.48 -2.35
CA ASP A 380 20.27 14.79 -2.59
C ASP A 380 18.97 14.54 -3.36
N GLU A 381 17.82 14.91 -2.81
CA GLU A 381 16.50 14.67 -3.44
C GLU A 381 16.50 15.18 -4.88
N GLU A 382 17.24 16.26 -5.17
CA GLU A 382 17.41 16.81 -6.53
C GLU A 382 18.11 15.84 -7.49
N ILE A 383 19.09 15.07 -7.00
CA ILE A 383 19.80 14.07 -7.82
C ILE A 383 18.87 12.89 -8.13
N VAL A 384 18.07 12.48 -7.16
CA VAL A 384 17.09 11.39 -7.33
C VAL A 384 16.03 11.80 -8.36
N GLU A 385 15.47 13.00 -8.26
CA GLU A 385 14.50 13.51 -9.23
C GLU A 385 15.08 13.61 -10.66
N LEU A 386 16.32 14.06 -10.82
CA LEU A 386 16.95 14.14 -12.14
C LEU A 386 17.13 12.78 -12.80
N LYS A 387 17.37 11.70 -12.04
CA LYS A 387 17.47 10.34 -12.56
C LYS A 387 16.13 9.84 -13.17
N GLU A 388 15.02 10.42 -12.76
CA GLU A 388 13.70 10.10 -13.31
C GLU A 388 13.46 10.66 -14.72
N ILE A 389 14.25 11.65 -15.17
CA ILE A 389 14.14 12.21 -16.52
C ILE A 389 14.87 11.29 -17.50
N GLN A 390 14.14 10.61 -18.39
CA GLN A 390 14.71 9.65 -19.32
C GLN A 390 15.59 10.30 -20.40
N SER A 391 15.13 11.40 -21.00
CA SER A 391 15.87 12.12 -22.03
C SER A 391 17.14 12.75 -21.45
N ALA A 392 18.30 12.35 -21.94
CA ALA A 392 19.59 12.94 -21.53
C ALA A 392 19.64 14.45 -21.79
N VAL A 393 19.07 14.90 -22.91
CA VAL A 393 18.99 16.34 -23.25
C VAL A 393 18.12 17.08 -22.24
N ALA A 394 16.91 16.54 -21.92
CA ALA A 394 16.04 17.15 -20.95
C ALA A 394 16.68 17.18 -19.55
N ARG A 395 17.37 16.10 -19.17
CA ARG A 395 18.08 16.00 -17.89
C ARG A 395 19.18 17.07 -17.77
N GLN A 396 20.01 17.22 -18.79
CA GLN A 396 21.08 18.24 -18.81
C GLN A 396 20.52 19.66 -18.72
N ARG A 397 19.43 19.94 -19.48
CA ARG A 397 18.75 21.25 -19.42
C ARG A 397 18.14 21.52 -18.06
N THR A 398 17.53 20.50 -17.45
CA THR A 398 16.94 20.61 -16.11
C THR A 398 18.03 20.90 -15.07
N HIS A 399 19.12 20.15 -15.10
CA HIS A 399 20.27 20.40 -14.20
C HIS A 399 20.87 21.80 -14.39
N LEU A 400 21.00 22.27 -15.64
CA LEU A 400 21.45 23.66 -15.92
C LEU A 400 20.44 24.67 -15.31
N GLY A 401 19.13 24.41 -15.45
CA GLY A 401 18.09 25.23 -14.83
C GLY A 401 18.24 25.31 -13.31
N ASP A 402 18.50 24.16 -12.64
CA ASP A 402 18.74 24.09 -11.19
C ASP A 402 19.95 24.92 -10.77
N GLN A 403 21.07 24.82 -11.52
CA GLN A 403 22.29 25.61 -11.26
C GLN A 403 22.05 27.11 -11.43
N ILE A 404 21.30 27.49 -12.45
CA ILE A 404 20.96 28.91 -12.72
C ILE A 404 20.03 29.44 -11.62
N LEU A 405 19.08 28.65 -11.18
CA LEU A 405 18.16 28.98 -10.08
C LEU A 405 18.94 29.18 -8.77
N GLY A 406 19.89 28.30 -8.47
CA GLY A 406 20.78 28.41 -7.31
C GLY A 406 21.60 29.71 -7.29
N LYS A 407 21.80 30.37 -8.46
CA LYS A 407 22.41 31.71 -8.61
C LYS A 407 21.37 32.83 -8.55
N GLY A 408 20.14 32.58 -8.16
CA GLY A 408 19.06 33.56 -8.04
C GLY A 408 18.46 34.04 -9.38
N ARG A 409 18.78 33.38 -10.51
CA ARG A 409 18.34 33.81 -11.86
C ARG A 409 17.07 33.07 -12.29
N ALA A 410 15.96 33.30 -11.59
CA ALA A 410 14.71 32.57 -11.76
C ALA A 410 14.18 32.59 -13.21
N GLU A 411 14.17 33.75 -13.87
CA GLU A 411 13.67 33.86 -15.26
C GLU A 411 14.51 33.04 -16.26
N ALA A 412 15.83 33.01 -16.09
CA ALA A 412 16.71 32.21 -16.93
C ALA A 412 16.53 30.70 -16.65
N ALA A 413 16.31 30.31 -15.39
CA ALA A 413 16.02 28.93 -15.01
C ALA A 413 14.70 28.46 -15.63
N ALA A 414 13.64 29.29 -15.59
CA ALA A 414 12.36 28.98 -16.23
C ALA A 414 12.52 28.68 -17.73
N ARG A 415 13.32 29.47 -18.44
CA ARG A 415 13.63 29.22 -19.87
C ARG A 415 14.35 27.90 -20.09
N GLU A 416 15.27 27.49 -19.24
CA GLU A 416 15.93 26.17 -19.38
C GLU A 416 14.97 25.02 -19.10
N TYR A 417 14.06 25.14 -18.12
CA TYR A 417 13.02 24.12 -17.90
C TYR A 417 12.02 24.05 -19.08
N GLN A 418 11.65 25.18 -19.68
CA GLN A 418 10.83 25.20 -20.90
C GLN A 418 11.54 24.50 -22.07
N ARG A 419 12.85 24.72 -22.25
CA ARG A 419 13.66 23.99 -23.25
C ARG A 419 13.77 22.50 -22.93
N ALA A 420 13.87 22.13 -21.64
CA ALA A 420 13.86 20.73 -21.23
C ALA A 420 12.53 20.05 -21.57
N LEU A 421 11.40 20.76 -21.41
CA LEU A 421 10.07 20.27 -21.79
C LEU A 421 9.89 20.07 -23.30
N GLN A 422 10.68 20.72 -24.16
CA GLN A 422 10.68 20.41 -25.60
C GLN A 422 11.17 18.99 -25.89
N ALA A 423 12.11 18.47 -25.08
CA ALA A 423 12.65 17.12 -25.20
C ALA A 423 11.95 16.08 -24.31
N SER A 424 11.14 16.51 -23.33
CA SER A 424 10.34 15.66 -22.45
C SER A 424 9.06 16.37 -22.01
N PRO A 425 8.05 16.50 -22.93
CA PRO A 425 6.88 17.35 -22.72
C PRO A 425 5.96 16.94 -21.55
N HIS A 426 6.03 15.68 -21.12
CA HIS A 426 5.18 15.08 -20.09
C HIS A 426 5.96 14.72 -18.82
N SER A 427 7.20 15.21 -18.63
CA SER A 427 7.97 14.92 -17.42
C SER A 427 7.40 15.64 -16.20
N PRO A 428 6.84 14.94 -15.19
CA PRO A 428 6.30 15.57 -13.99
C PRO A 428 7.36 16.34 -13.21
N VAL A 429 8.60 15.85 -13.19
CA VAL A 429 9.74 16.50 -12.53
C VAL A 429 10.01 17.88 -13.13
N ILE A 430 10.10 17.98 -14.46
CA ILE A 430 10.39 19.25 -15.13
C ILE A 430 9.22 20.21 -15.00
N LEU A 431 7.99 19.71 -15.15
CA LEU A 431 6.76 20.49 -14.98
C LEU A 431 6.69 21.09 -13.57
N ASN A 432 7.00 20.32 -12.53
CA ASN A 432 7.05 20.77 -11.15
C ASN A 432 8.16 21.82 -10.92
N LYS A 433 9.36 21.61 -11.47
CA LYS A 433 10.47 22.57 -11.34
C LYS A 433 10.12 23.90 -12.02
N LEU A 434 9.52 23.86 -13.22
CA LEU A 434 9.03 25.06 -13.90
C LEU A 434 7.97 25.79 -13.06
N ALA A 435 6.97 25.07 -12.55
CA ALA A 435 5.93 25.68 -11.73
C ALA A 435 6.49 26.30 -10.44
N ARG A 436 7.44 25.64 -9.77
CA ARG A 436 8.11 26.15 -8.56
C ARG A 436 8.77 27.50 -8.83
N VAL A 437 9.46 27.65 -9.95
CA VAL A 437 10.11 28.91 -10.33
C VAL A 437 9.08 29.99 -10.69
N LEU A 438 8.01 29.64 -11.41
CA LEU A 438 6.92 30.58 -11.70
C LEU A 438 6.26 31.09 -10.42
N ILE A 439 6.01 30.21 -9.44
CA ILE A 439 5.47 30.59 -8.12
C ILE A 439 6.47 31.51 -7.37
N GLN A 440 7.77 31.24 -7.44
CA GLN A 440 8.79 32.09 -6.84
C GLN A 440 8.81 33.52 -7.44
N MET A 441 8.43 33.62 -8.71
CA MET A 441 8.27 34.90 -9.41
C MET A 441 6.88 35.52 -9.24
N ASN A 442 6.01 34.96 -8.40
CA ASN A 442 4.59 35.33 -8.21
C ASN A 442 3.72 35.21 -9.48
N ARG A 443 4.17 34.40 -10.46
CA ARG A 443 3.43 34.10 -11.71
C ARG A 443 2.51 32.90 -11.50
N TYR A 444 1.58 33.02 -10.56
CA TYR A 444 0.73 31.91 -10.09
C TYR A 444 -0.15 31.32 -11.20
N ASP A 445 -0.74 32.17 -12.06
CA ASP A 445 -1.63 31.69 -13.12
C ASP A 445 -0.91 30.84 -14.15
N GLU A 446 0.35 31.18 -14.46
CA GLU A 446 1.17 30.40 -15.38
C GLU A 446 1.65 29.08 -14.79
N ALA A 447 1.73 28.97 -13.47
CA ALA A 447 2.12 27.73 -12.79
C ALA A 447 0.99 26.66 -12.82
N ARG A 448 -0.28 27.04 -12.98
CA ARG A 448 -1.42 26.08 -12.91
C ARG A 448 -1.36 25.01 -13.99
N ALA A 449 -1.15 25.39 -15.25
CA ALA A 449 -1.15 24.44 -16.36
C ALA A 449 -0.05 23.38 -16.27
N PRO A 450 1.23 23.73 -15.99
CA PRO A 450 2.27 22.74 -15.72
C PRO A 450 1.94 21.80 -14.57
N LEU A 451 1.40 22.31 -13.45
CA LEU A 451 1.05 21.48 -12.29
C LEU A 451 -0.08 20.50 -12.60
N LYS A 452 -1.13 20.95 -13.29
CA LYS A 452 -2.21 20.08 -13.72
C LYS A 452 -1.68 18.97 -14.62
N LYS A 453 -0.87 19.33 -15.64
CA LYS A 453 -0.26 18.36 -16.53
C LYS A 453 0.66 17.36 -15.80
N ALA A 454 1.34 17.80 -14.74
CA ALA A 454 2.13 16.89 -13.91
C ALA A 454 1.26 15.86 -13.17
N LEU A 455 0.11 16.27 -12.62
CA LEU A 455 -0.83 15.36 -11.95
C LEU A 455 -1.56 14.42 -12.93
N ASP A 456 -1.82 14.85 -14.17
CA ASP A 456 -2.42 13.98 -15.19
C ASP A 456 -1.51 12.78 -15.50
N VAL A 457 -0.19 12.91 -15.27
CA VAL A 457 0.81 11.85 -15.48
C VAL A 457 1.20 11.13 -14.19
N ASP A 458 1.37 11.87 -13.10
CA ASP A 458 1.80 11.37 -11.77
C ASP A 458 0.88 11.95 -10.67
N PRO A 459 -0.27 11.32 -10.40
CA PRO A 459 -1.21 11.76 -9.38
C PRO A 459 -0.71 11.53 -7.95
N ASP A 460 0.43 10.84 -7.77
CA ASP A 460 0.99 10.51 -6.45
C ASP A 460 2.15 11.45 -6.06
N SER A 461 2.25 12.61 -6.71
CA SER A 461 3.26 13.61 -6.42
C SER A 461 2.82 14.58 -5.33
N ALA A 462 3.23 14.36 -4.07
CA ALA A 462 2.96 15.28 -2.96
C ALA A 462 3.48 16.70 -3.25
N SER A 463 4.65 16.82 -3.90
CA SER A 463 5.24 18.11 -4.23
C SER A 463 4.37 18.93 -5.21
N THR A 464 3.72 18.27 -6.16
CA THR A 464 2.79 18.93 -7.10
C THR A 464 1.57 19.48 -6.38
N TYR A 465 0.97 18.70 -5.48
CA TYR A 465 -0.16 19.14 -4.65
C TYR A 465 0.22 20.33 -3.75
N VAL A 466 1.40 20.32 -3.15
CA VAL A 466 1.89 21.45 -2.35
C VAL A 466 2.01 22.72 -3.18
N GLN A 467 2.54 22.62 -4.41
CA GLN A 467 2.65 23.78 -5.30
C GLN A 467 1.27 24.31 -5.72
N LEU A 468 0.32 23.43 -6.05
CA LEU A 468 -1.06 23.81 -6.32
C LEU A 468 -1.73 24.46 -5.09
N GLY A 469 -1.49 23.93 -3.90
CA GLY A 469 -1.94 24.55 -2.65
C GLY A 469 -1.44 25.98 -2.47
N ARG A 470 -0.17 26.23 -2.78
CA ARG A 470 0.42 27.59 -2.78
C ARG A 470 -0.27 28.51 -3.81
N VAL A 471 -0.53 28.02 -5.01
CA VAL A 471 -1.21 28.78 -6.07
C VAL A 471 -2.63 29.15 -5.65
N HIS A 472 -3.41 28.18 -5.14
CA HIS A 472 -4.77 28.43 -4.69
C HIS A 472 -4.80 29.33 -3.44
N HIS A 473 -3.88 29.14 -2.50
CA HIS A 473 -3.78 30.00 -1.31
C HIS A 473 -3.47 31.46 -1.69
N ALA A 474 -2.52 31.70 -2.61
CA ALA A 474 -2.21 33.05 -3.10
C ALA A 474 -3.40 33.72 -3.79
N ALA A 475 -4.21 32.93 -4.50
CA ALA A 475 -5.45 33.40 -5.14
C ALA A 475 -6.64 33.51 -4.18
N LYS A 476 -6.47 33.18 -2.87
CA LYS A 476 -7.51 33.11 -1.84
C LYS A 476 -8.64 32.09 -2.16
N ASN A 477 -8.38 31.11 -3.02
CA ASN A 477 -9.25 30.00 -3.33
C ASN A 477 -9.06 28.92 -2.25
N TYR A 478 -9.57 29.21 -1.03
CA TYR A 478 -9.25 28.39 0.15
C TYR A 478 -9.84 26.99 0.13
N GLN A 479 -11.00 26.77 -0.53
CA GLN A 479 -11.59 25.44 -0.62
C GLN A 479 -10.76 24.51 -1.54
N GLU A 480 -10.32 25.03 -2.70
CA GLU A 480 -9.43 24.33 -3.61
C GLU A 480 -8.04 24.11 -2.97
N ALA A 481 -7.54 25.13 -2.25
CA ALA A 481 -6.30 24.99 -1.50
C ALA A 481 -6.40 23.88 -0.44
N ARG A 482 -7.51 23.82 0.30
CA ARG A 482 -7.81 22.75 1.25
C ARG A 482 -7.73 21.38 0.58
N SER A 483 -8.50 21.20 -0.50
CA SER A 483 -8.58 19.91 -1.19
C SER A 483 -7.22 19.38 -1.63
N VAL A 484 -6.41 20.22 -2.30
CA VAL A 484 -5.10 19.78 -2.80
C VAL A 484 -4.05 19.61 -1.70
N LEU A 485 -4.11 20.39 -0.61
CA LEU A 485 -3.19 20.24 0.51
C LEU A 485 -3.53 18.99 1.36
N GLU A 486 -4.80 18.64 1.51
CA GLU A 486 -5.23 17.39 2.14
C GLU A 486 -4.72 16.17 1.31
N GLU A 487 -4.73 16.23 -0.04
CA GLU A 487 -4.10 15.20 -0.89
C GLU A 487 -2.59 15.10 -0.64
N ALA A 488 -1.88 16.23 -0.48
CA ALA A 488 -0.45 16.20 -0.16
C ALA A 488 -0.16 15.47 1.17
N VAL A 489 -1.01 15.66 2.21
CA VAL A 489 -0.90 14.97 3.50
C VAL A 489 -1.10 13.45 3.36
N GLN A 490 -2.00 13.04 2.47
CA GLN A 490 -2.27 11.61 2.22
C GLN A 490 -1.10 10.88 1.55
N ILE A 491 -0.16 11.61 0.96
CA ILE A 491 1.03 11.05 0.30
C ILE A 491 2.27 11.24 1.18
N ASN A 492 2.52 12.46 1.65
CA ASN A 492 3.67 12.79 2.51
C ASN A 492 3.24 13.74 3.64
N PRO A 493 2.87 13.20 4.82
CA PRO A 493 2.41 13.99 5.95
C PRO A 493 3.53 14.68 6.74
N PHE A 494 4.79 14.58 6.31
CA PHE A 494 5.94 15.09 7.07
C PHE A 494 6.49 16.43 6.56
N ASN A 495 5.81 17.08 5.63
CA ASN A 495 6.22 18.39 5.11
C ASN A 495 5.62 19.54 5.94
N PRO A 496 6.42 20.29 6.73
CA PRO A 496 5.90 21.38 7.57
C PRO A 496 5.22 22.51 6.80
N LEU A 497 5.63 22.74 5.54
CA LEU A 497 5.03 23.78 4.69
C LEU A 497 3.54 23.50 4.43
N VAL A 498 3.16 22.23 4.26
CA VAL A 498 1.76 21.84 4.06
C VAL A 498 0.91 22.29 5.26
N TYR A 499 1.36 22.01 6.47
CA TYR A 499 0.59 22.36 7.67
C TYR A 499 0.56 23.86 7.94
N ARG A 500 1.63 24.60 7.58
CA ARG A 500 1.61 26.07 7.63
C ARG A 500 0.50 26.63 6.73
N LEU A 501 0.41 26.15 5.51
CA LEU A 501 -0.65 26.55 4.57
C LEU A 501 -2.03 26.07 5.04
N LEU A 502 -2.14 24.85 5.59
CA LEU A 502 -3.40 24.33 6.10
C LEU A 502 -3.93 25.11 7.32
N VAL A 503 -3.05 25.60 8.19
CA VAL A 503 -3.45 26.49 9.31
C VAL A 503 -4.16 27.74 8.76
N ASP A 504 -3.58 28.40 7.76
CA ASP A 504 -4.18 29.59 7.16
C ASP A 504 -5.49 29.24 6.43
N VAL A 505 -5.49 28.15 5.67
CA VAL A 505 -6.65 27.67 4.90
C VAL A 505 -7.80 27.28 5.81
N TYR A 506 -7.56 26.45 6.85
CA TYR A 506 -8.62 26.02 7.78
C TYR A 506 -9.17 27.20 8.59
N THR A 507 -8.33 28.17 8.93
CA THR A 507 -8.77 29.41 9.59
C THR A 507 -9.69 30.20 8.66
N ALA A 508 -9.34 30.34 7.38
CA ALA A 508 -10.11 31.10 6.40
C ALA A 508 -11.44 30.44 6.06
N VAL A 509 -11.52 29.10 6.07
CA VAL A 509 -12.78 28.37 5.82
C VAL A 509 -13.63 28.13 7.07
N GLY A 510 -13.14 28.56 8.25
CA GLY A 510 -13.90 28.48 9.50
C GLY A 510 -13.93 27.08 10.13
N ASP A 511 -12.85 26.29 10.01
CA ASP A 511 -12.71 24.95 10.60
C ASP A 511 -11.74 24.98 11.80
N PRO A 512 -12.20 25.30 13.03
CA PRO A 512 -11.34 25.49 14.19
C PRO A 512 -10.66 24.18 14.64
N GLU A 513 -11.34 23.04 14.50
CA GLU A 513 -10.79 21.75 14.95
C GLU A 513 -9.61 21.34 14.05
N LYS A 514 -9.77 21.41 12.74
CA LYS A 514 -8.67 21.13 11.80
C LYS A 514 -7.56 22.18 11.90
N THR A 515 -7.88 23.44 12.18
CA THR A 515 -6.87 24.48 12.45
C THR A 515 -6.02 24.10 13.66
N LYS A 516 -6.63 23.67 14.76
CA LYS A 516 -5.93 23.23 15.98
C LYS A 516 -5.05 22.01 15.69
N GLN A 517 -5.60 21.02 15.01
CA GLN A 517 -4.86 19.80 14.62
C GLN A 517 -3.64 20.12 13.75
N ALA A 518 -3.81 20.98 12.74
CA ALA A 518 -2.73 21.40 11.85
C ALA A 518 -1.62 22.16 12.62
N LYS A 519 -1.96 23.04 13.56
CA LYS A 519 -1.00 23.72 14.44
C LYS A 519 -0.18 22.74 15.27
N VAL A 520 -0.84 21.80 15.96
CA VAL A 520 -0.16 20.78 16.77
C VAL A 520 0.79 19.94 15.90
N THR A 521 0.37 19.58 14.68
CA THR A 521 1.22 18.81 13.76
C THR A 521 2.41 19.64 13.29
N LEU A 522 2.19 20.92 12.94
CA LEU A 522 3.27 21.83 12.54
C LEU A 522 4.32 21.98 13.65
N ASP A 523 3.87 22.20 14.90
CA ASP A 523 4.76 22.33 16.05
C ASP A 523 5.61 21.06 16.24
N ARG A 524 4.99 19.87 16.18
CA ARG A 524 5.72 18.60 16.27
C ARG A 524 6.78 18.44 15.17
N LEU A 525 6.45 18.81 13.93
CA LEU A 525 7.38 18.68 12.80
C LEU A 525 8.52 19.71 12.83
N THR A 526 8.36 20.83 13.52
CA THR A 526 9.38 21.89 13.61
C THR A 526 10.22 21.80 14.88
N THR A 527 9.72 21.19 15.95
CA THR A 527 10.45 21.03 17.23
C THR A 527 11.23 19.71 17.31
N ALA A 528 10.92 18.73 16.48
CA ALA A 528 11.62 17.42 16.41
C ALA A 528 12.94 17.48 15.61
N LYS A 529 13.71 18.57 15.72
CA LYS A 529 15.04 18.71 15.12
C LYS A 529 16.15 18.27 16.07
#